data_db2a0f6ace08a53848205ded08284bec
#
_entry.id   db2a0f6ace08a53848205ded08284bec
#
_cell.length_a   1.000
_cell.length_b   1.000
_cell.length_c   1.000
_cell.angle_alpha   90.00
_cell.angle_beta   90.00
_cell.angle_gamma   90.00
#
_symmetry.space_group_name_H-M   'P 1'
#
loop_
_entity.id
_entity.type
_entity.pdbx_description
1 polymer ?
#
loop_
_entity_poly.entity_id
_entity_poly.type
_entity_poly.pdbx_seq_one_letter_code
_entity_poly.pdbx_strand_id
1 'polypeptide(L)'
;MLKWLLFCFSVVLFPSVLLAAEVQVVSDLRQEAKLSQQRGLPLLISFSAEECHYCELLEEDFLEPLLLRQVDRDRVIIRKLELDGEDVRGFDGALLSPAAVARRYGVTVTPTVLFLDSQGEELSERLIGISTPELFGAYLDQSIDQARSVLRAKTFSFSQTP
;
A
#
# COMPACT_ATOMS: atom_id res chain seq x y z
N MET A 1 51.09 37.31 -28.49
CA MET A 1 49.78 37.78 -27.97
C MET A 1 48.91 36.57 -27.76
N LEU A 2 48.94 36.00 -26.60
CA LEU A 2 48.26 34.74 -26.26
C LEU A 2 46.95 35.10 -25.54
N LYS A 3 45.77 34.93 -26.19
CA LYS A 3 44.44 35.15 -25.60
C LYS A 3 44.03 33.92 -24.81
N TRP A 4 44.09 34.01 -23.49
CA TRP A 4 43.53 33.01 -22.59
C TRP A 4 42.00 33.15 -22.57
N LEU A 5 41.32 32.19 -23.18
CA LEU A 5 39.89 32.02 -23.07
C LEU A 5 39.60 31.31 -21.74
N LEU A 6 39.16 32.07 -20.74
CA LEU A 6 38.60 31.56 -19.49
C LEU A 6 37.22 30.95 -19.80
N PHE A 7 37.16 29.63 -19.87
CA PHE A 7 35.93 28.86 -19.96
C PHE A 7 35.32 28.75 -18.56
N CYS A 8 34.37 29.64 -18.24
CA CYS A 8 33.59 29.53 -17.00
C CYS A 8 32.69 28.29 -17.07
N PHE A 9 33.12 27.22 -16.44
CA PHE A 9 32.30 26.01 -16.26
C PHE A 9 31.24 26.30 -15.18
N SER A 10 30.04 26.69 -15.62
CA SER A 10 28.91 26.92 -14.74
C SER A 10 28.39 25.58 -14.24
N VAL A 11 28.74 25.20 -13.02
CA VAL A 11 28.17 24.01 -12.35
C VAL A 11 26.74 24.32 -12.00
N VAL A 12 25.79 23.79 -12.79
CA VAL A 12 24.38 23.83 -12.47
C VAL A 12 24.12 22.79 -11.39
N LEU A 13 24.00 23.24 -10.15
CA LEU A 13 23.52 22.42 -9.02
C LEU A 13 22.02 22.16 -9.22
N PHE A 14 21.69 20.97 -9.74
CA PHE A 14 20.30 20.50 -9.70
C PHE A 14 19.96 20.13 -8.25
N PRO A 15 18.94 20.72 -7.63
CA PRO A 15 18.46 20.26 -6.34
C PRO A 15 17.93 18.82 -6.52
N SER A 16 18.56 17.88 -5.86
CA SER A 16 18.02 16.50 -5.74
C SER A 16 16.74 16.60 -4.90
N VAL A 17 15.58 16.57 -5.56
CA VAL A 17 14.30 16.40 -4.88
C VAL A 17 14.31 14.99 -4.28
N LEU A 18 14.50 14.91 -2.97
CA LEU A 18 14.31 13.66 -2.23
C LEU A 18 12.82 13.35 -2.28
N LEU A 19 12.41 12.43 -3.16
CA LEU A 19 11.04 11.97 -3.25
C LEU A 19 10.80 11.07 -2.02
N ALA A 20 10.12 11.58 -1.01
CA ALA A 20 9.62 10.77 0.08
C ALA A 20 8.61 9.77 -0.50
N ALA A 21 8.69 8.51 -0.11
CA ALA A 21 7.71 7.51 -0.51
C ALA A 21 6.52 7.63 0.44
N GLU A 22 5.43 8.23 -0.03
CA GLU A 22 4.20 8.38 0.72
C GLU A 22 3.22 7.25 0.37
N VAL A 23 2.51 6.74 1.36
CA VAL A 23 1.44 5.74 1.16
C VAL A 23 0.25 6.43 0.50
N GLN A 24 -0.08 6.02 -0.72
CA GLN A 24 -1.17 6.62 -1.49
C GLN A 24 -2.54 6.34 -0.86
N VAL A 25 -3.36 7.39 -0.72
CA VAL A 25 -4.76 7.27 -0.32
C VAL A 25 -5.58 6.68 -1.47
N VAL A 26 -6.39 5.66 -1.19
CA VAL A 26 -7.24 5.04 -2.19
C VAL A 26 -8.51 5.87 -2.40
N SER A 27 -8.87 6.12 -3.66
CA SER A 27 -10.13 6.75 -4.08
C SER A 27 -11.02 5.81 -4.90
N ASP A 28 -10.46 4.79 -5.51
CA ASP A 28 -11.20 3.82 -6.34
C ASP A 28 -10.63 2.40 -6.19
N LEU A 29 -11.26 1.57 -5.36
CA LEU A 29 -10.86 0.18 -5.14
C LEU A 29 -10.94 -0.70 -6.39
N ARG A 30 -11.77 -0.34 -7.41
CA ARG A 30 -11.79 -1.08 -8.68
C ARG A 30 -10.51 -0.82 -9.50
N GLN A 31 -9.94 0.38 -9.42
CA GLN A 31 -8.67 0.66 -10.09
C GLN A 31 -7.55 -0.14 -9.43
N GLU A 32 -7.54 -0.18 -8.11
CA GLU A 32 -6.58 -1.00 -7.36
C GLU A 32 -6.77 -2.50 -7.63
N ALA A 33 -8.02 -2.97 -7.71
CA ALA A 33 -8.35 -4.34 -8.11
C ALA A 33 -7.79 -4.71 -9.49
N LYS A 34 -7.94 -3.82 -10.48
CA LYS A 34 -7.36 -4.01 -11.82
C LYS A 34 -5.84 -4.07 -11.77
N LEU A 35 -5.22 -3.17 -11.00
CA LEU A 35 -3.77 -3.16 -10.82
C LEU A 35 -3.28 -4.45 -10.16
N SER A 36 -3.97 -4.90 -9.11
CA SER A 36 -3.72 -6.17 -8.43
C SER A 36 -3.77 -7.35 -9.41
N GLN A 37 -4.83 -7.43 -10.21
CA GLN A 37 -4.99 -8.48 -11.21
C GLN A 37 -3.90 -8.45 -12.28
N GLN A 38 -3.57 -7.26 -12.80
CA GLN A 38 -2.55 -7.10 -13.85
C GLN A 38 -1.15 -7.47 -13.37
N ARG A 39 -0.83 -7.14 -12.13
CA ARG A 39 0.48 -7.40 -11.54
C ARG A 39 0.58 -8.77 -10.85
N GLY A 40 -0.55 -9.43 -10.60
CA GLY A 40 -0.59 -10.67 -9.81
C GLY A 40 -0.12 -10.47 -8.37
N LEU A 41 -0.44 -9.31 -7.78
CA LEU A 41 -0.01 -8.91 -6.44
C LEU A 41 -1.22 -8.69 -5.52
N PRO A 42 -1.12 -9.05 -4.22
CA PRO A 42 -2.14 -8.69 -3.25
C PRO A 42 -2.19 -7.18 -3.03
N LEU A 43 -3.36 -6.68 -2.60
CA LEU A 43 -3.57 -5.33 -2.10
C LEU A 43 -3.44 -5.32 -0.58
N LEU A 44 -2.51 -4.55 -0.05
CA LEU A 44 -2.47 -4.17 1.34
C LEU A 44 -3.26 -2.86 1.49
N ILE A 45 -4.34 -2.88 2.26
CA ILE A 45 -5.12 -1.69 2.59
C ILE A 45 -5.00 -1.41 4.09
N SER A 46 -4.36 -0.29 4.42
CA SER A 46 -4.29 0.23 5.79
C SER A 46 -5.47 1.15 6.06
N PHE A 47 -6.31 0.82 7.02
CA PHE A 47 -7.37 1.70 7.52
C PHE A 47 -6.78 2.63 8.55
N SER A 48 -6.87 3.93 8.30
CA SER A 48 -6.29 5.02 9.09
C SER A 48 -7.37 6.02 9.48
N ALA A 49 -7.12 6.83 10.51
CA ALA A 49 -7.98 7.93 10.93
C ALA A 49 -7.13 9.15 11.28
N GLU A 50 -7.73 10.34 11.31
CA GLU A 50 -7.08 11.54 11.83
C GLU A 50 -6.65 11.36 13.28
N GLU A 51 -5.60 12.06 13.70
CA GLU A 51 -5.06 12.06 15.08
C GLU A 51 -4.73 10.64 15.60
N CYS A 52 -4.36 9.70 14.70
CA CYS A 52 -4.05 8.32 15.05
C CYS A 52 -2.54 8.09 15.08
N HIS A 53 -1.92 8.25 16.25
CA HIS A 53 -0.48 8.07 16.44
C HIS A 53 0.04 6.70 15.95
N TYR A 54 -0.68 5.60 16.19
CA TYR A 54 -0.27 4.29 15.68
C TYR A 54 -0.44 4.14 14.17
N CYS A 55 -1.28 4.97 13.53
CA CYS A 55 -1.38 5.00 12.07
C CYS A 55 -0.15 5.69 11.46
N GLU A 56 0.30 6.81 12.06
CA GLU A 56 1.54 7.48 11.71
C GLU A 56 2.74 6.53 11.87
N LEU A 57 2.85 5.87 13.02
CA LEU A 57 3.89 4.88 13.28
C LEU A 57 3.89 3.74 12.23
N LEU A 58 2.69 3.25 11.85
CA LEU A 58 2.56 2.21 10.82
C LEU A 58 3.10 2.71 9.46
N GLU A 59 2.73 3.91 9.07
CA GLU A 59 3.14 4.48 7.79
C GLU A 59 4.64 4.73 7.75
N GLU A 60 5.18 5.49 8.70
CA GLU A 60 6.56 5.95 8.71
C GLU A 60 7.56 4.81 8.93
N ASP A 61 7.30 3.93 9.90
CA ASP A 61 8.27 2.91 10.31
C ASP A 61 8.15 1.60 9.52
N PHE A 62 6.97 1.32 8.92
CA PHE A 62 6.73 0.01 8.28
C PHE A 62 6.32 0.10 6.81
N LEU A 63 5.36 0.96 6.43
CA LEU A 63 4.83 0.94 5.06
C LEU A 63 5.71 1.73 4.07
N GLU A 64 6.16 2.92 4.45
CA GLU A 64 7.04 3.73 3.59
C GLU A 64 8.37 3.05 3.29
N PRO A 65 9.06 2.40 4.26
CA PRO A 65 10.25 1.60 3.98
C PRO A 65 10.01 0.48 2.95
N LEU A 66 8.83 -0.15 2.94
CA LEU A 66 8.49 -1.14 1.91
C LEU A 66 8.33 -0.50 0.52
N LEU A 67 7.78 0.72 0.44
CA LEU A 67 7.66 1.45 -0.83
C LEU A 67 9.02 1.89 -1.40
N LEU A 68 10.02 2.12 -0.55
CA LEU A 68 11.36 2.51 -0.98
C LEU A 68 12.15 1.36 -1.57
N ARG A 69 11.93 0.13 -1.10
CA ARG A 69 12.65 -1.06 -1.59
C ARG A 69 11.96 -1.65 -2.81
N GLN A 70 12.69 -1.76 -3.92
CA GLN A 70 12.15 -2.33 -5.18
C GLN A 70 11.60 -3.74 -4.99
N VAL A 71 12.31 -4.58 -4.21
CA VAL A 71 11.91 -5.96 -3.95
C VAL A 71 10.53 -6.07 -3.29
N ASP A 72 10.15 -5.11 -2.44
CA ASP A 72 8.85 -5.11 -1.76
C ASP A 72 7.74 -4.55 -2.65
N ARG A 73 8.04 -3.59 -3.51
CA ARG A 73 7.08 -3.10 -4.54
C ARG A 73 6.66 -4.19 -5.52
N ASP A 74 7.45 -5.24 -5.67
CA ASP A 74 7.14 -6.41 -6.47
C ASP A 74 6.51 -7.55 -5.66
N ARG A 75 6.15 -7.28 -4.38
CA ARG A 75 5.48 -8.23 -3.49
C ARG A 75 4.03 -7.86 -3.19
N VAL A 76 3.73 -6.57 -3.06
CA VAL A 76 2.44 -6.08 -2.57
C VAL A 76 2.16 -4.67 -3.12
N ILE A 77 0.90 -4.34 -3.34
CA ILE A 77 0.43 -2.99 -3.64
C ILE A 77 -0.07 -2.40 -2.33
N ILE A 78 0.51 -1.28 -1.88
CA ILE A 78 0.20 -0.66 -0.60
C ILE A 78 -0.65 0.57 -0.83
N ARG A 79 -1.78 0.66 -0.10
CA ARG A 79 -2.70 1.79 -0.10
C ARG A 79 -3.20 2.07 1.31
N LYS A 80 -3.64 3.31 1.55
CA LYS A 80 -4.29 3.75 2.77
C LYS A 80 -5.73 4.15 2.50
N LEU A 81 -6.66 3.80 3.39
CA LEU A 81 -8.04 4.27 3.42
C LEU A 81 -8.22 5.11 4.68
N GLU A 82 -8.39 6.40 4.51
CA GLU A 82 -8.63 7.35 5.60
C GLU A 82 -10.12 7.35 5.94
N LEU A 83 -10.47 7.04 7.21
CA LEU A 83 -11.86 6.94 7.66
C LEU A 83 -12.58 8.30 7.65
N ASP A 84 -11.80 9.37 7.79
CA ASP A 84 -12.27 10.76 7.79
C ASP A 84 -12.12 11.42 6.39
N GLY A 85 -11.70 10.62 5.39
CA GLY A 85 -11.46 11.07 4.03
C GLY A 85 -12.73 11.16 3.18
N GLU A 86 -12.53 11.41 1.89
CA GLU A 86 -13.61 11.50 0.90
C GLU A 86 -14.20 10.11 0.56
N ASP A 87 -15.41 10.14 -0.03
CA ASP A 87 -16.05 8.92 -0.51
C ASP A 87 -15.19 8.19 -1.54
N VAL A 88 -15.15 6.86 -1.41
CA VAL A 88 -14.37 5.97 -2.28
C VAL A 88 -15.28 5.09 -3.13
N ARG A 89 -14.82 4.75 -4.32
CA ARG A 89 -15.49 3.78 -5.16
C ARG A 89 -15.12 2.35 -4.73
N GLY A 90 -16.10 1.60 -4.27
CA GLY A 90 -15.93 0.21 -3.85
C GLY A 90 -15.54 -0.75 -4.98
N PHE A 91 -15.23 -2.00 -4.67
CA PHE A 91 -14.90 -3.04 -5.66
C PHE A 91 -16.05 -3.30 -6.64
N ASP A 92 -17.30 -3.17 -6.20
CA ASP A 92 -18.54 -3.28 -7.00
C ASP A 92 -18.84 -2.02 -7.83
N GLY A 93 -18.08 -0.95 -7.63
CA GLY A 93 -18.24 0.33 -8.29
C GLY A 93 -19.21 1.30 -7.61
N ALA A 94 -19.85 0.91 -6.51
CA ALA A 94 -20.67 1.81 -5.72
C ALA A 94 -19.81 2.89 -5.05
N LEU A 95 -20.33 4.12 -4.96
CA LEU A 95 -19.69 5.17 -4.17
C LEU A 95 -20.06 4.95 -2.69
N LEU A 96 -19.07 4.85 -1.84
CA LEU A 96 -19.22 4.50 -0.43
C LEU A 96 -18.42 5.48 0.43
N SER A 97 -18.96 5.84 1.59
CA SER A 97 -18.12 6.52 2.58
C SER A 97 -17.05 5.54 3.12
N PRO A 98 -15.87 6.04 3.50
CA PRO A 98 -14.81 5.21 4.10
C PRO A 98 -15.31 4.38 5.28
N ALA A 99 -16.17 4.97 6.13
CA ALA A 99 -16.81 4.27 7.24
C ALA A 99 -17.74 3.11 6.79
N ALA A 100 -18.36 3.21 5.61
CA ALA A 100 -19.16 2.11 5.04
C ALA A 100 -18.25 0.97 4.55
N VAL A 101 -17.09 1.29 3.97
CA VAL A 101 -16.07 0.30 3.61
C VAL A 101 -15.54 -0.40 4.86
N ALA A 102 -15.16 0.36 5.90
CA ALA A 102 -14.71 -0.19 7.18
C ALA A 102 -15.73 -1.16 7.79
N ARG A 103 -17.02 -0.79 7.80
CA ARG A 103 -18.10 -1.67 8.28
C ARG A 103 -18.23 -2.95 7.46
N ARG A 104 -18.08 -2.89 6.12
CA ARG A 104 -18.13 -4.07 5.25
C ARG A 104 -17.05 -5.11 5.63
N TYR A 105 -15.88 -4.65 6.04
CA TYR A 105 -14.79 -5.50 6.50
C TYR A 105 -14.78 -5.74 8.01
N GLY A 106 -15.74 -5.18 8.76
CA GLY A 106 -15.76 -5.29 10.22
C GLY A 106 -14.57 -4.62 10.90
N VAL A 107 -14.01 -3.57 10.29
CA VAL A 107 -12.93 -2.78 10.88
C VAL A 107 -13.53 -1.84 11.92
N THR A 108 -13.07 -1.95 13.16
CA THR A 108 -13.56 -1.20 14.32
C THR A 108 -12.50 -0.39 15.05
N VAL A 109 -11.22 -0.61 14.71
CA VAL A 109 -10.08 0.10 15.29
C VAL A 109 -9.08 0.45 14.19
N THR A 110 -8.30 1.52 14.39
CA THR A 110 -7.19 1.94 13.53
C THR A 110 -5.86 1.92 14.29
N PRO A 111 -4.74 1.60 13.61
CA PRO A 111 -4.72 1.06 12.27
C PRO A 111 -5.24 -0.38 12.21
N THR A 112 -5.87 -0.75 11.11
CA THR A 112 -6.11 -2.16 10.74
C THR A 112 -5.60 -2.37 9.33
N VAL A 113 -4.82 -3.43 9.11
CA VAL A 113 -4.26 -3.76 7.79
C VAL A 113 -4.93 -5.01 7.26
N LEU A 114 -5.50 -4.91 6.05
CA LEU A 114 -6.09 -6.03 5.31
C LEU A 114 -5.21 -6.38 4.09
N PHE A 115 -5.19 -7.65 3.74
CA PHE A 115 -4.51 -8.16 2.55
C PHE A 115 -5.55 -8.79 1.62
N LEU A 116 -5.85 -8.11 0.52
CA LEU A 116 -7.00 -8.41 -0.34
C LEU A 116 -6.56 -8.89 -1.73
N ASP A 117 -7.42 -9.70 -2.36
CA ASP A 117 -7.32 -9.98 -3.79
C ASP A 117 -8.07 -8.92 -4.62
N SER A 118 -8.10 -9.10 -5.93
CA SER A 118 -8.79 -8.21 -6.88
C SER A 118 -10.33 -8.26 -6.77
N GLN A 119 -10.91 -9.17 -6.01
CA GLN A 119 -12.33 -9.23 -5.69
C GLN A 119 -12.65 -8.58 -4.34
N GLY A 120 -11.61 -8.20 -3.58
CA GLY A 120 -11.74 -7.68 -2.22
C GLY A 120 -11.87 -8.77 -1.16
N GLU A 121 -11.49 -10.02 -1.48
CA GLU A 121 -11.46 -11.12 -0.52
C GLU A 121 -10.16 -11.14 0.26
N GLU A 122 -10.22 -11.40 1.57
CA GLU A 122 -9.01 -11.47 2.40
C GLU A 122 -8.17 -12.71 2.07
N LEU A 123 -6.87 -12.50 1.92
CA LEU A 123 -5.88 -13.51 1.53
C LEU A 123 -5.07 -14.04 2.71
N SER A 124 -4.95 -13.27 3.77
CA SER A 124 -4.23 -13.63 5.00
C SER A 124 -4.89 -13.00 6.20
N GLU A 125 -4.44 -13.40 7.39
CA GLU A 125 -4.89 -12.80 8.63
C GLU A 125 -4.57 -11.30 8.64
N ARG A 126 -5.57 -10.51 9.05
CA ARG A 126 -5.45 -9.05 9.19
C ARG A 126 -4.59 -8.68 10.40
N LEU A 127 -3.93 -7.55 10.34
CA LEU A 127 -3.21 -7.00 11.49
C LEU A 127 -4.05 -5.89 12.11
N ILE A 128 -4.29 -6.00 13.42
CA ILE A 128 -5.15 -5.07 14.17
C ILE A 128 -4.29 -4.34 15.19
N GLY A 129 -4.13 -3.03 15.01
CA GLY A 129 -3.26 -2.21 15.84
C GLY A 129 -1.79 -2.59 15.75
N ILE A 130 -0.95 -1.96 16.56
CA ILE A 130 0.47 -2.29 16.74
C ILE A 130 0.68 -2.60 18.23
N SER A 131 0.47 -3.86 18.61
CA SER A 131 0.59 -4.29 20.01
C SER A 131 2.04 -4.56 20.43
N THR A 132 2.91 -4.92 19.51
CA THR A 132 4.32 -5.25 19.75
C THR A 132 5.15 -4.68 18.60
N PRO A 133 5.54 -3.39 18.65
CA PRO A 133 6.24 -2.72 17.54
C PRO A 133 7.49 -3.46 17.07
N GLU A 134 8.25 -4.05 18.00
CA GLU A 134 9.50 -4.76 17.68
C GLU A 134 9.30 -6.01 16.83
N LEU A 135 8.12 -6.60 16.86
CA LEU A 135 7.75 -7.80 16.09
C LEU A 135 6.83 -7.49 14.92
N PHE A 136 6.25 -6.29 14.87
CA PHE A 136 5.24 -5.94 13.87
C PHE A 136 5.74 -6.08 12.44
N GLY A 137 6.96 -5.66 12.16
CA GLY A 137 7.58 -5.83 10.84
C GLY A 137 7.65 -7.29 10.39
N ALA A 138 7.94 -8.21 11.31
CA ALA A 138 7.95 -9.65 11.01
C ALA A 138 6.54 -10.19 10.71
N TYR A 139 5.53 -9.75 11.47
CA TYR A 139 4.13 -10.12 11.20
C TYR A 139 3.64 -9.56 9.86
N LEU A 140 4.00 -8.32 9.54
CA LEU A 140 3.68 -7.69 8.28
C LEU A 140 4.28 -8.47 7.10
N ASP A 141 5.57 -8.79 7.16
CA ASP A 141 6.25 -9.59 6.14
C ASP A 141 5.63 -10.98 5.97
N GLN A 142 5.32 -11.66 7.08
CA GLN A 142 4.66 -12.97 7.06
C GLN A 142 3.27 -12.90 6.40
N SER A 143 2.46 -11.90 6.75
CA SER A 143 1.12 -11.72 6.18
C SER A 143 1.17 -11.40 4.68
N ILE A 144 2.15 -10.59 4.23
CA ILE A 144 2.38 -10.33 2.81
C ILE A 144 2.74 -11.63 2.07
N ASP A 145 3.65 -12.43 2.60
CA ASP A 145 4.08 -13.68 1.96
C ASP A 145 2.96 -14.72 1.93
N GLN A 146 2.15 -14.80 2.98
CA GLN A 146 0.96 -15.65 3.01
C GLN A 146 -0.06 -15.20 1.97
N ALA A 147 -0.37 -13.91 1.91
CA ALA A 147 -1.31 -13.35 0.92
C ALA A 147 -0.86 -13.65 -0.51
N ARG A 148 0.43 -13.49 -0.81
CA ARG A 148 1.01 -13.84 -2.12
C ARG A 148 0.87 -15.32 -2.45
N SER A 149 1.12 -16.18 -1.48
CA SER A 149 1.01 -17.64 -1.66
C SER A 149 -0.43 -18.05 -1.97
N VAL A 150 -1.41 -17.52 -1.21
CA VAL A 150 -2.83 -17.80 -1.43
C VAL A 150 -3.31 -17.24 -2.77
N LEU A 151 -2.90 -16.02 -3.14
CA LEU A 151 -3.25 -15.43 -4.43
C LEU A 151 -2.74 -16.27 -5.60
N ARG A 152 -1.49 -16.74 -5.55
CA ARG A 152 -0.92 -17.63 -6.57
C ARG A 152 -1.69 -18.96 -6.69
N ALA A 153 -2.06 -19.58 -5.56
CA ALA A 153 -2.84 -20.79 -5.54
C ALA A 153 -4.22 -20.61 -6.17
N LYS A 154 -4.92 -19.50 -5.86
CA LYS A 154 -6.20 -19.13 -6.49
C LYS A 154 -6.06 -18.99 -8.01
N THR A 155 -5.06 -18.26 -8.48
CA THR A 155 -4.82 -18.03 -9.93
C THR A 155 -4.55 -19.33 -10.65
N PHE A 156 -3.77 -20.25 -10.06
CA PHE A 156 -3.48 -21.56 -10.66
C PHE A 156 -4.73 -22.43 -10.77
N SER A 157 -5.59 -22.43 -9.77
CA SER A 157 -6.85 -23.19 -9.76
C SER A 157 -7.82 -22.72 -10.86
N PHE A 158 -7.91 -21.41 -11.09
CA PHE A 158 -8.75 -20.84 -12.15
C PHE A 158 -8.28 -21.21 -13.56
N SER A 159 -6.97 -21.34 -13.76
CA SER A 159 -6.42 -21.69 -15.08
C SER A 159 -6.59 -23.17 -15.47
N GLN A 160 -7.00 -24.02 -14.53
CA GLN A 160 -7.21 -25.47 -14.76
C GLN A 160 -8.68 -25.87 -14.91
N THR A 161 -9.61 -24.92 -14.79
CA THR A 161 -11.04 -25.22 -15.04
C THR A 161 -11.33 -25.06 -16.53
N PRO A 162 -11.71 -26.13 -17.25
CA PRO A 162 -11.94 -26.14 -18.71
C PRO A 162 -13.17 -25.30 -19.12
#